data_525d3948837f3880bab497a64a59edaa
#
_entry.id   525d3948837f3880bab497a64a59edaa
#
_cell.length_a   1.000
_cell.length_b   1.000
_cell.length_c   1.000
_cell.angle_alpha   90.00
_cell.angle_beta   90.00
_cell.angle_gamma   90.00
#
_symmetry.space_group_name_H-M   'P 1'
#
loop_
_entity.id
_entity.type
_entity.pdbx_description
1 polymer ?
#
loop_
_entity_poly.entity_id
_entity_poly.type
_entity_poly.pdbx_seq_one_letter_code
_entity_poly.pdbx_strand_id
1 'polypeptide(L)'
;MTAFILTTVLIMGLTPFISTYAADESHYHWQSSSENISYVDFSKYFGKYEGSFVLYDLRNDVWSIHDIEHATLRVAPDSTYKIYDALFGLEEGVITPQDSFIAWNGENYPFEAWNADQTLQSAMASSVNWYFQSVDEQLGTASVYDYIK
;
A
#
# COMPACT_ATOMS: atom_id res chain seq x y z
N MET A 1 -8.64 47.38 -56.76
CA MET A 1 -9.47 46.62 -55.82
C MET A 1 -8.61 45.50 -55.30
N THR A 2 -7.98 45.66 -54.13
CA THR A 2 -7.06 44.72 -53.51
C THR A 2 -7.76 44.11 -52.29
N ALA A 3 -8.10 42.84 -52.36
CA ALA A 3 -8.77 42.14 -51.28
C ALA A 3 -7.72 41.70 -50.26
N PHE A 4 -7.85 42.18 -49.04
CA PHE A 4 -7.10 41.73 -47.89
C PHE A 4 -7.77 40.46 -47.31
N ILE A 5 -7.05 39.35 -47.35
CA ILE A 5 -7.45 38.10 -46.65
C ILE A 5 -6.85 38.17 -45.25
N LEU A 6 -7.71 38.32 -44.26
CA LEU A 6 -7.36 38.29 -42.84
C LEU A 6 -7.33 36.83 -42.38
N THR A 7 -6.11 36.30 -42.22
CA THR A 7 -5.93 34.91 -41.69
C THR A 7 -5.93 34.98 -40.15
N THR A 8 -7.01 34.56 -39.55
CA THR A 8 -7.11 34.43 -38.09
C THR A 8 -6.40 33.14 -37.65
N VAL A 9 -5.22 33.27 -37.04
CA VAL A 9 -4.53 32.15 -36.40
C VAL A 9 -5.15 31.91 -35.03
N LEU A 10 -5.90 30.83 -34.89
CA LEU A 10 -6.43 30.35 -33.61
C LEU A 10 -5.31 29.62 -32.86
N ILE A 11 -4.67 30.29 -31.90
CA ILE A 11 -3.73 29.65 -30.99
C ILE A 11 -4.57 28.93 -29.93
N MET A 12 -4.75 27.61 -30.09
CA MET A 12 -5.22 26.76 -29.02
C MET A 12 -4.10 26.62 -27.98
N GLY A 13 -4.23 27.37 -26.88
CA GLY A 13 -3.38 27.19 -25.72
C GLY A 13 -3.62 25.85 -25.12
N LEU A 14 -2.62 24.94 -25.21
CA LEU A 14 -2.53 23.77 -24.40
C LEU A 14 -2.25 24.22 -22.95
N THR A 15 -3.29 24.35 -22.14
CA THR A 15 -3.11 24.42 -20.69
C THR A 15 -2.71 23.04 -20.23
N PRO A 16 -1.56 22.87 -19.53
CA PRO A 16 -1.26 21.59 -18.90
C PRO A 16 -2.34 21.34 -17.84
N PHE A 17 -3.08 20.26 -18.00
CA PHE A 17 -3.91 19.70 -16.95
C PHE A 17 -2.97 19.22 -15.83
N ILE A 18 -2.61 20.12 -14.92
CA ILE A 18 -2.07 19.73 -13.63
C ILE A 18 -3.28 19.23 -12.86
N SER A 19 -3.52 17.92 -12.93
CA SER A 19 -4.39 17.24 -11.99
C SER A 19 -3.70 17.34 -10.63
N THR A 20 -4.01 18.38 -9.89
CA THR A 20 -3.77 18.42 -8.47
C THR A 20 -4.71 17.37 -7.87
N TYR A 21 -4.22 16.17 -7.66
CA TYR A 21 -4.79 15.29 -6.64
C TYR A 21 -4.60 16.04 -5.32
N ALA A 22 -5.55 16.88 -4.98
CA ALA A 22 -5.75 17.27 -3.61
C ALA A 22 -6.02 15.95 -2.89
N ALA A 23 -5.03 15.46 -2.17
CA ALA A 23 -5.27 14.42 -1.18
C ALA A 23 -6.37 15.01 -0.29
N ASP A 24 -7.54 14.41 -0.36
CA ASP A 24 -8.61 14.70 0.57
C ASP A 24 -8.06 14.31 1.95
N GLU A 25 -7.60 15.31 2.71
CA GLU A 25 -7.20 15.16 4.10
C GLU A 25 -8.41 14.91 5.01
N SER A 26 -9.59 14.62 4.40
CA SER A 26 -10.77 14.26 5.15
C SER A 26 -10.58 12.87 5.76
N HIS A 27 -9.90 12.86 6.92
CA HIS A 27 -10.37 12.17 8.08
C HIS A 27 -10.48 10.64 7.98
N TYR A 28 -9.35 9.95 7.82
CA TYR A 28 -9.26 8.74 8.61
C TYR A 28 -9.09 9.17 10.08
N HIS A 29 -10.15 9.71 10.63
CA HIS A 29 -10.28 9.77 12.07
C HIS A 29 -10.27 8.33 12.54
N TRP A 30 -9.19 7.94 13.19
CA TRP A 30 -9.19 6.81 14.10
C TRP A 30 -10.35 7.03 15.06
N GLN A 31 -11.53 6.56 14.70
CA GLN A 31 -12.71 6.55 15.57
C GLN A 31 -12.69 5.27 16.41
N SER A 32 -11.64 5.10 17.17
CA SER A 32 -11.78 4.37 18.41
C SER A 32 -12.58 5.28 19.33
N SER A 33 -13.74 4.83 19.79
CA SER A 33 -14.37 5.45 20.95
C SER A 33 -13.25 5.59 21.99
N SER A 34 -12.95 6.80 22.42
CA SER A 34 -11.81 7.14 23.28
C SER A 34 -11.80 6.40 24.63
N GLU A 35 -12.77 5.54 24.86
CA GLU A 35 -13.02 4.83 26.10
C GLU A 35 -12.17 3.57 26.29
N ASN A 36 -11.62 3.00 25.20
CA ASN A 36 -10.90 1.72 25.25
C ASN A 36 -9.41 1.82 24.88
N ILE A 37 -8.80 2.99 25.05
CA ILE A 37 -7.38 3.19 24.81
C ILE A 37 -6.62 3.22 26.14
N SER A 38 -5.63 2.35 26.27
CA SER A 38 -4.65 2.34 27.35
C SER A 38 -3.31 2.85 26.82
N TYR A 39 -2.85 3.98 27.31
CA TYR A 39 -1.51 4.48 26.99
C TYR A 39 -0.47 3.79 27.87
N VAL A 40 0.54 3.20 27.22
CA VAL A 40 1.61 2.44 27.87
C VAL A 40 2.97 3.05 27.56
N ASP A 41 3.89 3.02 28.50
CA ASP A 41 5.25 3.50 28.26
C ASP A 41 6.18 2.32 28.00
N PHE A 42 6.58 2.17 26.74
CA PHE A 42 7.57 1.19 26.27
C PHE A 42 8.88 1.82 25.83
N SER A 43 9.13 3.10 26.13
CA SER A 43 10.33 3.83 25.69
C SER A 43 11.64 3.11 26.03
N LYS A 44 11.69 2.41 27.18
CA LYS A 44 12.85 1.62 27.59
C LYS A 44 13.23 0.50 26.60
N TYR A 45 12.29 0.02 25.79
CA TYR A 45 12.55 -1.04 24.80
C TYR A 45 13.02 -0.47 23.47
N PHE A 46 12.70 0.79 23.17
CA PHE A 46 13.15 1.48 21.97
C PHE A 46 14.59 1.99 22.10
N GLY A 47 15.08 2.23 23.33
CA GLY A 47 16.44 2.69 23.59
C GLY A 47 16.69 4.06 22.99
N LYS A 48 17.54 4.14 21.96
CA LYS A 48 17.86 5.39 21.25
C LYS A 48 16.98 5.66 20.02
N TYR A 49 16.09 4.76 19.71
CA TYR A 49 15.22 4.87 18.56
C TYR A 49 13.87 5.47 18.99
N GLU A 50 13.28 6.25 18.11
CA GLU A 50 11.90 6.70 18.22
C GLU A 50 10.99 5.71 17.49
N GLY A 51 9.80 5.49 18.01
CA GLY A 51 8.86 4.57 17.41
C GLY A 51 7.62 4.37 18.26
N SER A 52 6.65 3.70 17.70
CA SER A 52 5.39 3.39 18.38
C SER A 52 5.17 1.90 18.49
N PHE A 53 4.29 1.53 19.40
CA PHE A 53 3.79 0.18 19.53
C PHE A 53 2.28 0.23 19.72
N VAL A 54 1.56 -0.56 18.94
CA VAL A 54 0.10 -0.65 19.00
C VAL A 54 -0.29 -2.11 19.13
N LEU A 55 -1.06 -2.43 20.15
CA LEU A 55 -1.65 -3.74 20.37
C LEU A 55 -3.16 -3.60 20.54
N TYR A 56 -3.93 -4.36 19.78
CA TYR A 56 -5.36 -4.50 19.97
C TYR A 56 -5.69 -5.86 20.59
N ASP A 57 -6.26 -5.84 21.79
CA ASP A 57 -6.83 -7.00 22.44
C ASP A 57 -8.26 -7.19 21.98
N LEU A 58 -8.46 -8.03 20.97
CA LEU A 58 -9.77 -8.30 20.39
C LEU A 58 -10.80 -8.86 21.39
N ARG A 59 -10.33 -9.58 22.43
CA ARG A 59 -11.22 -10.19 23.42
C ARG A 59 -11.83 -9.16 24.36
N ASN A 60 -11.02 -8.19 24.75
CA ASN A 60 -11.40 -7.18 25.73
C ASN A 60 -11.77 -5.84 25.06
N ASP A 61 -11.63 -5.75 23.72
CA ASP A 61 -11.82 -4.54 22.93
C ASP A 61 -11.01 -3.36 23.48
N VAL A 62 -9.71 -3.61 23.73
CA VAL A 62 -8.79 -2.60 24.31
C VAL A 62 -7.58 -2.41 23.41
N TRP A 63 -7.26 -1.16 23.14
CA TRP A 63 -6.03 -0.74 22.51
C TRP A 63 -4.98 -0.40 23.54
N SER A 64 -3.77 -0.94 23.44
CA SER A 64 -2.60 -0.51 24.19
C SER A 64 -1.65 0.20 23.25
N ILE A 65 -1.38 1.47 23.50
CA ILE A 65 -0.63 2.32 22.57
C ILE A 65 0.53 2.98 23.31
N HIS A 66 1.74 2.81 22.75
CA HIS A 66 2.90 3.63 23.07
C HIS A 66 3.12 4.61 21.95
N ASP A 67 3.23 5.89 22.29
CA ASP A 67 3.46 7.01 21.36
C ASP A 67 2.39 7.08 20.23
N ILE A 68 1.25 7.66 20.59
CA ILE A 68 0.12 7.82 19.66
C ILE A 68 0.48 8.73 18.47
N GLU A 69 1.35 9.71 18.67
CA GLU A 69 1.75 10.64 17.61
C GLU A 69 2.50 9.88 16.52
N HIS A 70 3.47 9.03 16.88
CA HIS A 70 4.13 8.16 15.92
C HIS A 70 3.20 7.07 15.36
N ALA A 71 2.29 6.52 16.16
CA ALA A 71 1.37 5.48 15.73
C ALA A 71 0.41 5.96 14.63
N THR A 72 0.10 7.25 14.60
CA THR A 72 -0.82 7.86 13.63
C THR A 72 -0.12 8.50 12.43
N LEU A 73 1.23 8.50 12.40
CA LEU A 73 1.97 8.97 11.23
C LEU A 73 1.71 8.07 10.02
N ARG A 74 1.37 8.69 8.90
CA ARG A 74 1.25 8.00 7.62
C ARG A 74 2.64 7.81 7.02
N VAL A 75 3.04 6.56 6.91
CA VAL A 75 4.33 6.16 6.33
C VAL A 75 4.11 5.15 5.21
N ALA A 76 5.11 5.00 4.33
CA ALA A 76 5.07 3.95 3.33
C ALA A 76 5.04 2.58 4.02
N PRO A 77 4.13 1.67 3.62
CA PRO A 77 4.02 0.35 4.25
C PRO A 77 5.19 -0.58 3.90
N ASP A 78 5.96 -0.26 2.87
CA ASP A 78 7.06 -1.09 2.35
C ASP A 78 6.64 -2.56 2.19
N SER A 79 7.46 -3.50 2.66
CA SER A 79 7.16 -4.94 2.53
C SER A 79 5.97 -5.42 3.35
N THR A 80 5.44 -4.63 4.28
CA THR A 80 4.20 -5.00 4.99
C THR A 80 2.97 -4.93 4.09
N TYR A 81 3.05 -4.18 2.99
CA TYR A 81 1.98 -4.12 1.99
C TYR A 81 1.69 -5.49 1.36
N LYS A 82 2.68 -6.37 1.25
CA LYS A 82 2.52 -7.74 0.74
C LYS A 82 1.48 -8.58 1.50
N ILE A 83 1.18 -8.22 2.75
CA ILE A 83 0.08 -8.85 3.51
C ILE A 83 -1.25 -8.54 2.83
N TYR A 84 -1.44 -7.31 2.38
CA TYR A 84 -2.64 -6.89 1.67
C TYR A 84 -2.72 -7.50 0.27
N ASP A 85 -1.61 -7.51 -0.48
CA ASP A 85 -1.54 -8.16 -1.80
C ASP A 85 -1.93 -9.64 -1.70
N ALA A 86 -1.44 -10.34 -0.66
CA ALA A 86 -1.81 -11.73 -0.40
C ALA A 86 -3.31 -11.88 -0.09
N LEU A 87 -3.87 -11.01 0.74
CA LEU A 87 -5.29 -11.05 1.11
C LEU A 87 -6.18 -10.77 -0.10
N PHE A 88 -5.87 -9.74 -0.89
CA PHE A 88 -6.63 -9.39 -2.09
C PHE A 88 -6.55 -10.49 -3.14
N GLY A 89 -5.33 -11.05 -3.36
CA GLY A 89 -5.13 -12.16 -4.28
C GLY A 89 -5.90 -13.43 -3.90
N LEU A 90 -6.01 -13.72 -2.59
CA LEU A 90 -6.79 -14.84 -2.07
C LEU A 90 -8.30 -14.58 -2.20
N GLU A 91 -8.77 -13.37 -1.90
CA GLU A 91 -10.19 -13.00 -1.96
C GLU A 91 -10.72 -13.04 -3.39
N GLU A 92 -9.94 -12.51 -4.34
CA GLU A 92 -10.30 -12.50 -5.76
C GLU A 92 -9.99 -13.83 -6.49
N GLY A 93 -9.39 -14.80 -5.79
CA GLY A 93 -9.07 -16.11 -6.36
C GLY A 93 -7.95 -16.10 -7.39
N VAL A 94 -7.14 -15.05 -7.45
CA VAL A 94 -5.90 -14.97 -8.25
C VAL A 94 -4.90 -16.01 -7.79
N ILE A 95 -4.83 -16.20 -6.47
CA ILE A 95 -4.12 -17.30 -5.81
C ILE A 95 -5.08 -17.99 -4.84
N THR A 96 -4.82 -19.25 -4.54
CA THR A 96 -5.59 -20.00 -3.55
C THR A 96 -4.66 -20.67 -2.54
N PRO A 97 -5.16 -21.11 -1.36
CA PRO A 97 -4.34 -21.88 -0.42
C PRO A 97 -3.77 -23.18 -1.02
N GLN A 98 -4.43 -23.75 -2.01
CA GLN A 98 -4.04 -24.99 -2.69
C GLN A 98 -3.17 -24.75 -3.92
N ASP A 99 -3.32 -23.58 -4.55
CA ASP A 99 -2.59 -23.20 -5.76
C ASP A 99 -2.21 -21.72 -5.70
N SER A 100 -0.98 -21.48 -5.31
CA SER A 100 -0.38 -20.15 -5.25
C SER A 100 0.98 -20.12 -5.96
N PHE A 101 1.19 -21.09 -6.86
CA PHE A 101 2.42 -21.21 -7.62
C PHE A 101 2.50 -20.14 -8.71
N ILE A 102 3.63 -19.43 -8.74
CA ILE A 102 4.02 -18.54 -9.86
C ILE A 102 5.44 -18.90 -10.28
N ALA A 103 5.59 -19.24 -11.57
CA ALA A 103 6.89 -19.55 -12.13
C ALA A 103 7.80 -18.32 -12.16
N TRP A 104 9.08 -18.53 -11.88
CA TRP A 104 10.09 -17.48 -11.97
C TRP A 104 10.20 -16.94 -13.40
N ASN A 105 10.26 -15.61 -13.50
CA ASN A 105 10.34 -14.92 -14.80
C ASN A 105 11.72 -14.99 -15.48
N GLY A 106 12.71 -15.61 -14.83
CA GLY A 106 14.08 -15.74 -15.35
C GLY A 106 14.97 -14.51 -15.14
N GLU A 107 14.47 -13.45 -14.51
CA GLU A 107 15.27 -12.27 -14.16
C GLU A 107 16.19 -12.56 -12.98
N ASN A 108 17.40 -12.00 -13.00
CA ASN A 108 18.34 -12.13 -11.89
C ASN A 108 18.12 -11.02 -10.87
N TYR A 109 17.75 -11.42 -9.68
CA TYR A 109 17.58 -10.54 -8.52
C TYR A 109 18.78 -10.66 -7.57
N PRO A 110 19.08 -9.62 -6.77
CA PRO A 110 20.21 -9.64 -5.84
C PRO A 110 20.08 -10.64 -4.68
N PHE A 111 18.87 -11.14 -4.45
CA PHE A 111 18.57 -12.13 -3.40
C PHE A 111 18.39 -13.51 -4.05
N GLU A 112 19.21 -14.48 -3.66
CA GLU A 112 19.18 -15.82 -4.24
C GLU A 112 17.80 -16.48 -4.16
N ALA A 113 17.11 -16.32 -3.03
CA ALA A 113 15.77 -16.86 -2.80
C ALA A 113 14.70 -16.30 -3.76
N TRP A 114 15.00 -15.20 -4.48
CA TRP A 114 14.09 -14.61 -5.45
C TRP A 114 14.25 -15.22 -6.86
N ASN A 115 15.36 -15.93 -7.10
CA ASN A 115 15.71 -16.50 -8.40
C ASN A 115 15.22 -17.95 -8.53
N ALA A 116 13.97 -18.19 -8.16
CA ALA A 116 13.32 -19.49 -8.21
C ALA A 116 11.80 -19.32 -8.28
N ASP A 117 11.12 -20.36 -8.71
CA ASP A 117 9.66 -20.45 -8.64
C ASP A 117 9.18 -20.23 -7.21
N GLN A 118 8.02 -19.58 -7.07
CA GLN A 118 7.48 -19.20 -5.77
C GLN A 118 6.07 -19.74 -5.55
N THR A 119 5.78 -19.97 -4.28
CA THR A 119 4.42 -20.08 -3.75
C THR A 119 4.17 -18.88 -2.83
N LEU A 120 2.94 -18.63 -2.43
CA LEU A 120 2.62 -17.59 -1.45
C LEU A 120 3.47 -17.74 -0.18
N GLN A 121 3.64 -18.96 0.31
CA GLN A 121 4.44 -19.23 1.52
C GLN A 121 5.91 -18.85 1.34
N SER A 122 6.56 -19.29 0.27
CA SER A 122 7.98 -18.98 0.01
C SER A 122 8.19 -17.51 -0.31
N ALA A 123 7.30 -16.91 -1.09
CA ALA A 123 7.35 -15.49 -1.45
C ALA A 123 7.18 -14.58 -0.22
N MET A 124 6.27 -14.92 0.69
CA MET A 124 6.07 -14.18 1.94
C MET A 124 7.29 -14.32 2.85
N ALA A 125 7.82 -15.56 3.03
CA ALA A 125 8.98 -15.82 3.87
C ALA A 125 10.24 -15.10 3.40
N SER A 126 10.43 -14.93 2.08
CA SER A 126 11.59 -14.27 1.48
C SER A 126 11.31 -12.85 1.00
N SER A 127 10.12 -12.33 1.25
CA SER A 127 9.68 -10.99 0.85
C SER A 127 9.88 -10.71 -0.65
N VAL A 128 9.48 -11.66 -1.52
CA VAL A 128 9.74 -11.66 -2.97
C VAL A 128 8.87 -10.63 -3.69
N ASN A 129 9.43 -9.48 -4.08
CA ASN A 129 8.65 -8.41 -4.71
C ASN A 129 7.96 -8.84 -6.00
N TRP A 130 8.67 -9.50 -6.91
CA TRP A 130 8.13 -9.85 -8.22
C TRP A 130 6.91 -10.78 -8.14
N TYR A 131 6.85 -11.64 -7.09
CA TYR A 131 5.69 -12.51 -6.88
C TYR A 131 4.42 -11.68 -6.59
N PHE A 132 4.51 -10.73 -5.66
CA PHE A 132 3.37 -9.89 -5.28
C PHE A 132 3.01 -8.89 -6.37
N GLN A 133 3.99 -8.37 -7.11
CA GLN A 133 3.74 -7.58 -8.33
C GLN A 133 2.93 -8.38 -9.37
N SER A 134 3.25 -9.67 -9.54
CA SER A 134 2.48 -10.55 -10.45
C SER A 134 1.06 -10.81 -9.95
N VAL A 135 0.85 -10.86 -8.65
CA VAL A 135 -0.51 -10.94 -8.05
C VAL A 135 -1.27 -9.66 -8.32
N ASP A 136 -0.67 -8.49 -8.06
CA ASP A 136 -1.30 -7.18 -8.30
C ASP A 136 -1.63 -6.94 -9.77
N GLU A 137 -0.75 -7.35 -10.69
CA GLU A 137 -0.99 -7.26 -12.12
C GLU A 137 -2.23 -8.08 -12.54
N GLN A 138 -2.43 -9.25 -11.96
CA GLN A 138 -3.59 -10.10 -12.22
C GLN A 138 -4.87 -9.55 -11.58
N LEU A 139 -4.76 -8.96 -10.39
CA LEU A 139 -5.87 -8.25 -9.73
C LEU A 139 -6.34 -7.06 -10.56
N GLY A 140 -5.39 -6.32 -11.10
CA GLY A 140 -5.62 -5.06 -11.80
C GLY A 140 -5.85 -3.87 -10.85
N THR A 141 -5.46 -2.69 -11.31
CA THR A 141 -5.47 -1.46 -10.51
C THR A 141 -6.85 -1.10 -9.94
N ALA A 142 -7.94 -1.42 -10.66
CA ALA A 142 -9.29 -1.10 -10.21
C ALA A 142 -9.66 -1.89 -8.95
N SER A 143 -9.40 -3.21 -8.93
CA SER A 143 -9.67 -4.07 -7.77
C SER A 143 -8.83 -3.66 -6.58
N VAL A 144 -7.53 -3.45 -6.76
CA VAL A 144 -6.65 -2.98 -5.68
C VAL A 144 -7.15 -1.66 -5.10
N TYR A 145 -7.54 -0.70 -5.97
CA TYR A 145 -8.07 0.59 -5.52
C TYR A 145 -9.35 0.46 -4.70
N ASP A 146 -10.23 -0.48 -5.05
CA ASP A 146 -11.48 -0.70 -4.33
C ASP A 146 -11.26 -1.27 -2.91
N TYR A 147 -10.19 -2.04 -2.70
CA TYR A 147 -9.83 -2.55 -1.38
C TYR A 147 -9.18 -1.52 -0.46
N ILE A 148 -8.50 -0.51 -1.00
CA ILE A 148 -7.74 0.46 -0.20
C ILE A 148 -8.47 1.79 0.02
N LYS A 149 -9.72 1.91 -0.43
CA LYS A 149 -10.61 3.04 -0.11
C LYS A 149 -11.04 2.99 1.35
#